data_1da3114eddbfc57bdf9c23ab82472ef1
#
_entry.id   1da3114eddbfc57bdf9c23ab82472ef1
#
_cell.length_a   1.000
_cell.length_b   1.000
_cell.length_c   1.000
_cell.angle_alpha   90.00
_cell.angle_beta   90.00
_cell.angle_gamma   90.00
#
_symmetry.space_group_name_H-M   'P 1'
#
loop_
_entity.id
_entity.type
_entity.pdbx_description
1 polymer ?
#
loop_
_entity_poly.entity_id
_entity_poly.type
_entity_poly.pdbx_seq_one_letter_code
_entity_poly.pdbx_strand_id
1 'polypeptide(L)'
;MGSGRSGIYYGTHGSRIIHHKALIHSLEGEYTIPSKKDIPIRLKSGGHGQQAMDFMDKNSIKYNVVKTYKNGVRVGNVPNHKVKRKQTGINQSWFPKSWTQKDVVKAAEHVCGLKSNVHKSGAKILWGKYKGVWVGVYRTYGDVSTVFPDSNQSDKHRRR
;
A
#
# COMPACT_ATOMS: atom_id res chain seq x y z
N MET A 1 1.35 -15.18 -22.75
CA MET A 1 1.63 -15.55 -21.48
C MET A 1 1.74 -14.39 -20.52
N GLY A 2 0.85 -13.81 -20.01
CA GLY A 2 0.93 -12.66 -19.15
C GLY A 2 2.24 -12.49 -18.40
N SER A 3 2.24 -11.86 -17.33
CA SER A 3 3.41 -11.66 -16.48
C SER A 3 4.13 -12.95 -16.10
N GLY A 4 3.52 -14.08 -16.37
CA GLY A 4 4.07 -15.36 -16.04
C GLY A 4 4.11 -15.71 -14.57
N ARG A 5 3.54 -14.88 -13.70
CA ARG A 5 3.43 -15.22 -12.28
C ARG A 5 2.46 -16.36 -12.08
N SER A 6 2.94 -17.45 -11.52
CA SER A 6 2.09 -18.50 -11.00
C SER A 6 1.70 -18.17 -9.56
N GLY A 7 0.67 -18.80 -9.04
CA GLY A 7 0.26 -18.69 -7.65
C GLY A 7 -1.12 -18.08 -7.48
N ILE A 8 -1.37 -17.59 -6.28
CA ILE A 8 -2.69 -17.13 -5.86
C ILE A 8 -2.88 -15.67 -6.22
N TYR A 9 -3.97 -15.38 -6.94
CA TYR A 9 -4.41 -14.04 -7.26
C TYR A 9 -5.76 -13.77 -6.60
N TYR A 10 -6.03 -12.52 -6.31
CA TYR A 10 -7.30 -12.07 -5.73
C TYR A 10 -7.99 -11.09 -6.67
N GLY A 11 -9.30 -11.11 -6.64
CA GLY A 11 -10.19 -10.25 -7.39
C GLY A 11 -11.59 -10.84 -7.33
N THR A 12 -12.61 -10.09 -7.79
CA THR A 12 -13.98 -10.58 -7.82
C THR A 12 -14.24 -11.32 -9.11
N HIS A 13 -15.18 -12.28 -9.07
CA HIS A 13 -15.60 -13.04 -10.25
C HIS A 13 -14.44 -13.71 -11.01
N GLY A 14 -13.44 -14.19 -10.28
CA GLY A 14 -12.31 -14.87 -10.88
C GLY A 14 -11.26 -13.93 -11.48
N SER A 15 -11.40 -12.64 -11.32
CA SER A 15 -10.42 -11.66 -11.79
C SER A 15 -9.07 -11.86 -11.11
N ARG A 16 -8.00 -11.66 -11.86
CA ARG A 16 -6.63 -11.76 -11.36
C ARG A 16 -6.06 -10.36 -11.18
N ILE A 17 -6.57 -9.64 -10.19
CA ILE A 17 -6.23 -8.23 -9.97
C ILE A 17 -4.88 -8.09 -9.29
N ILE A 18 -4.67 -8.81 -8.19
CA ILE A 18 -3.45 -8.67 -7.40
C ILE A 18 -2.95 -10.04 -6.95
N HIS A 19 -1.66 -10.27 -7.16
CA HIS A 19 -0.98 -11.47 -6.68
C HIS A 19 -0.84 -11.44 -5.16
N HIS A 20 -0.91 -12.60 -4.54
CA HIS A 20 -0.78 -12.73 -3.08
C HIS A 20 0.45 -12.01 -2.52
N LYS A 21 1.60 -12.15 -3.16
CA LYS A 21 2.84 -11.48 -2.71
C LYS A 21 2.72 -9.96 -2.70
N ALA A 22 2.08 -9.39 -3.72
CA ALA A 22 1.87 -7.95 -3.81
C ALA A 22 0.89 -7.47 -2.75
N LEU A 23 -0.13 -8.27 -2.44
CA LEU A 23 -1.09 -7.93 -1.39
C LEU A 23 -0.42 -7.93 -0.01
N ILE A 24 0.37 -8.94 0.30
CA ILE A 24 1.11 -9.00 1.58
C ILE A 24 2.13 -7.86 1.66
N HIS A 25 2.84 -7.58 0.57
CA HIS A 25 3.74 -6.42 0.49
C HIS A 25 3.00 -5.12 0.80
N SER A 26 1.80 -4.94 0.24
CA SER A 26 1.00 -3.74 0.46
C SER A 26 0.54 -3.61 1.91
N LEU A 27 0.08 -4.71 2.51
CA LEU A 27 -0.53 -4.70 3.85
C LEU A 27 0.50 -4.78 4.96
N GLU A 28 1.38 -5.79 4.94
CA GLU A 28 2.38 -6.00 5.98
C GLU A 28 3.67 -5.26 5.72
N GLY A 29 4.08 -5.20 4.46
CA GLY A 29 5.35 -4.62 4.07
C GLY A 29 6.46 -5.63 3.96
N GLU A 30 7.61 -5.15 3.50
CA GLU A 30 8.85 -5.91 3.43
C GLU A 30 9.85 -5.32 4.40
N TYR A 31 10.58 -6.19 5.07
CA TYR A 31 11.49 -5.81 6.15
C TYR A 31 12.87 -6.38 5.88
N THR A 32 13.88 -5.74 6.47
CA THR A 32 15.24 -6.25 6.40
C THR A 32 15.36 -7.53 7.21
N ILE A 33 16.21 -8.44 6.75
CA ILE A 33 16.55 -9.66 7.48
C ILE A 33 17.97 -9.46 8.04
N PRO A 34 18.09 -9.09 9.32
CA PRO A 34 19.42 -8.82 9.87
C PRO A 34 20.27 -10.09 9.96
N SER A 35 21.54 -9.96 9.58
CA SER A 35 22.48 -11.06 9.65
C SER A 35 22.99 -11.32 11.08
N LYS A 36 22.79 -10.37 11.98
CA LYS A 36 23.19 -10.46 13.39
C LYS A 36 22.02 -10.16 14.30
N LYS A 37 22.01 -10.78 15.47
CA LYS A 37 20.91 -10.75 16.42
C LYS A 37 20.57 -9.37 16.96
N ASP A 38 21.56 -8.49 17.11
CA ASP A 38 21.42 -7.16 17.67
C ASP A 38 21.13 -6.07 16.65
N ILE A 39 21.08 -6.42 15.36
CA ILE A 39 20.73 -5.46 14.31
C ILE A 39 19.19 -5.36 14.22
N PRO A 40 18.63 -4.17 14.35
CA PRO A 40 17.18 -4.02 14.32
C PRO A 40 16.58 -4.32 12.94
N ILE A 41 15.37 -4.89 12.94
CA ILE A 41 14.58 -5.06 11.74
C ILE A 41 14.08 -3.68 11.29
N ARG A 42 14.17 -3.40 10.00
CA ARG A 42 13.76 -2.11 9.43
C ARG A 42 12.74 -2.33 8.30
N LEU A 43 11.73 -1.47 8.24
CA LEU A 43 10.80 -1.46 7.12
C LEU A 43 11.54 -1.03 5.85
N LYS A 44 11.37 -1.79 4.77
CA LYS A 44 12.01 -1.56 3.47
C LYS A 44 11.08 -0.92 2.45
N SER A 45 9.85 -1.42 2.37
CA SER A 45 8.86 -0.99 1.38
C SER A 45 7.47 -1.52 1.72
N GLY A 46 6.45 -0.92 1.13
CA GLY A 46 5.07 -1.31 1.37
C GLY A 46 4.60 -1.02 2.79
N GLY A 47 3.78 -1.90 3.34
CA GLY A 47 3.35 -1.79 4.73
C GLY A 47 2.31 -0.72 4.97
N HIS A 48 1.21 -0.77 4.23
CA HIS A 48 0.16 0.26 4.28
C HIS A 48 -1.12 -0.18 5.00
N GLY A 49 -1.17 -1.39 5.52
CA GLY A 49 -2.31 -1.88 6.28
C GLY A 49 -2.10 -1.78 7.77
N GLN A 50 -3.17 -2.01 8.53
CA GLN A 50 -3.07 -2.16 9.99
C GLN A 50 -2.12 -3.30 10.34
N GLN A 51 -2.02 -4.31 9.47
CA GLN A 51 -1.13 -5.44 9.62
C GLN A 51 0.33 -5.01 9.77
N ALA A 52 0.74 -3.95 9.04
CA ALA A 52 2.09 -3.40 9.15
C ALA A 52 2.33 -2.77 10.52
N MET A 53 1.35 -2.02 11.02
CA MET A 53 1.45 -1.40 12.35
C MET A 53 1.54 -2.46 13.43
N ASP A 54 0.71 -3.51 13.33
CA ASP A 54 0.72 -4.63 14.28
C ASP A 54 2.07 -5.35 14.26
N PHE A 55 2.62 -5.58 13.07
CA PHE A 55 3.95 -6.19 12.93
C PHE A 55 5.04 -5.31 13.55
N MET A 56 4.99 -4.00 13.30
CA MET A 56 5.96 -3.07 13.85
C MET A 56 5.88 -3.00 15.38
N ASP A 57 4.67 -2.99 15.93
CA ASP A 57 4.47 -3.03 17.38
C ASP A 57 5.08 -4.29 17.99
N LYS A 58 4.81 -5.44 17.36
CA LYS A 58 5.30 -6.72 17.83
C LYS A 58 6.82 -6.83 17.79
N ASN A 59 7.45 -6.16 16.84
CA ASN A 59 8.90 -6.22 16.65
C ASN A 59 9.64 -4.98 17.16
N SER A 60 8.98 -4.14 17.94
CA SER A 60 9.54 -2.91 18.52
C SER A 60 10.09 -1.95 17.46
N ILE A 61 9.45 -1.89 16.30
CA ILE A 61 9.80 -0.94 15.24
C ILE A 61 8.97 0.32 15.47
N LYS A 62 9.63 1.44 15.69
CA LYS A 62 8.96 2.71 15.95
C LYS A 62 8.33 3.28 14.70
N TYR A 63 7.13 3.82 14.85
CA TYR A 63 6.46 4.63 13.82
C TYR A 63 5.67 5.75 14.49
N ASN A 64 5.42 6.81 13.74
CA ASN A 64 4.67 7.96 14.24
C ASN A 64 3.47 8.21 13.35
N VAL A 65 2.27 8.28 13.94
CA VAL A 65 1.08 8.75 13.26
C VAL A 65 1.00 10.24 13.51
N VAL A 66 1.21 11.04 12.48
CA VAL A 66 1.21 12.50 12.56
C VAL A 66 -0.19 13.05 12.40
N LYS A 67 -0.99 12.42 11.52
CA LYS A 67 -2.34 12.87 11.23
C LYS A 67 -3.24 11.69 10.90
N THR A 68 -4.48 11.76 11.35
CA THR A 68 -5.55 10.84 10.95
C THR A 68 -6.62 11.65 10.25
N TYR A 69 -6.90 11.31 9.00
CA TYR A 69 -7.96 11.94 8.23
C TYR A 69 -9.33 11.47 8.71
N LYS A 70 -10.36 12.26 8.39
CA LYS A 70 -11.75 11.94 8.73
C LYS A 70 -12.18 10.56 8.21
N ASN A 71 -11.66 10.17 7.04
CA ASN A 71 -11.96 8.88 6.44
C ASN A 71 -11.20 7.70 7.07
N GLY A 72 -10.35 7.98 8.05
CA GLY A 72 -9.60 6.94 8.77
C GLY A 72 -8.19 6.69 8.26
N VAL A 73 -7.81 7.27 7.12
CA VAL A 73 -6.42 7.15 6.62
C VAL A 73 -5.48 7.83 7.59
N ARG A 74 -4.40 7.14 7.93
CA ARG A 74 -3.36 7.66 8.82
C ARG A 74 -2.11 7.93 8.01
N VAL A 75 -1.43 9.00 8.34
CA VAL A 75 -0.17 9.37 7.68
C VAL A 75 0.86 9.75 8.74
N GLY A 76 2.09 9.47 8.45
CA GLY A 76 3.18 9.74 9.36
C GLY A 76 4.50 9.24 8.82
N ASN A 77 5.31 8.67 9.68
CA ASN A 77 6.67 8.26 9.31
C ASN A 77 7.13 7.06 10.13
N VAL A 78 8.21 6.46 9.64
CA VAL A 78 8.89 5.35 10.30
C VAL A 78 10.34 5.77 10.43
N PRO A 79 10.79 6.27 11.60
CA PRO A 79 12.13 6.87 11.75
C PRO A 79 13.28 5.98 11.31
N ASN A 80 13.12 4.66 11.41
CA ASN A 80 14.18 3.72 11.01
C ASN A 80 13.92 3.07 9.64
N HIS A 81 13.07 3.67 8.82
CA HIS A 81 12.78 3.17 7.47
C HIS A 81 14.05 3.15 6.62
N LYS A 82 14.17 2.16 5.74
CA LYS A 82 15.31 2.09 4.81
C LYS A 82 15.29 3.24 3.79
N VAL A 83 14.11 3.75 3.44
CA VAL A 83 13.98 4.88 2.54
C VAL A 83 13.96 6.16 3.36
N LYS A 84 14.96 7.00 3.15
CA LYS A 84 15.16 8.22 3.94
C LYS A 84 13.95 9.15 3.98
N ARG A 85 13.28 9.32 2.84
CA ARG A 85 12.10 10.20 2.74
C ARG A 85 10.98 9.78 3.69
N LYS A 86 10.86 8.49 3.98
CA LYS A 86 9.81 7.96 4.86
C LYS A 86 10.15 7.99 6.33
N GLN A 87 11.34 8.46 6.68
CA GLN A 87 11.78 8.57 8.07
C GLN A 87 11.18 9.79 8.78
N THR A 88 10.68 10.76 8.03
CA THR A 88 10.14 12.01 8.56
C THR A 88 8.84 12.39 7.85
N GLY A 89 8.13 13.37 8.42
CA GLY A 89 6.95 13.96 7.81
C GLY A 89 5.77 13.01 7.73
N ILE A 90 5.04 13.07 6.61
CA ILE A 90 3.84 12.28 6.36
C ILE A 90 3.99 11.40 5.13
N ASN A 91 5.18 10.89 4.91
CA ASN A 91 5.50 10.14 3.69
C ASN A 91 5.18 8.64 3.76
N GLN A 92 4.74 8.15 4.92
CA GLN A 92 4.18 6.83 5.08
C GLN A 92 2.68 6.96 5.33
N SER A 93 1.88 6.15 4.64
CA SER A 93 0.43 6.17 4.78
C SER A 93 -0.09 4.78 5.13
N TRP A 94 -1.21 4.75 5.87
CA TRP A 94 -1.86 3.51 6.28
C TRP A 94 -3.36 3.61 6.01
N PHE A 95 -3.93 2.51 5.49
CA PHE A 95 -5.37 2.38 5.30
C PHE A 95 -6.12 2.52 6.63
N PRO A 96 -7.41 2.87 6.59
CA PRO A 96 -8.21 2.90 7.81
C PRO A 96 -8.08 1.59 8.57
N LYS A 97 -8.07 1.67 9.89
CA LYS A 97 -7.89 0.50 10.77
C LYS A 97 -8.90 -0.61 10.47
N SER A 98 -10.11 -0.23 10.09
CA SER A 98 -11.20 -1.17 9.79
C SER A 98 -11.06 -1.89 8.45
N TRP A 99 -10.17 -1.44 7.58
CA TRP A 99 -10.02 -2.05 6.27
C TRP A 99 -9.40 -3.43 6.38
N THR A 100 -10.10 -4.40 5.79
CA THR A 100 -9.63 -5.77 5.70
C THR A 100 -8.82 -5.99 4.42
N GLN A 101 -8.19 -7.15 4.32
CA GLN A 101 -7.54 -7.59 3.09
C GLN A 101 -8.50 -7.50 1.90
N LYS A 102 -9.75 -7.92 2.09
CA LYS A 102 -10.79 -7.87 1.06
C LYS A 102 -11.07 -6.44 0.60
N ASP A 103 -11.09 -5.47 1.51
CA ASP A 103 -11.30 -4.06 1.16
C ASP A 103 -10.18 -3.57 0.24
N VAL A 104 -8.94 -3.94 0.52
CA VAL A 104 -7.79 -3.52 -0.27
C VAL A 104 -7.82 -4.15 -1.66
N VAL A 105 -8.19 -5.42 -1.77
CA VAL A 105 -8.35 -6.10 -3.06
C VAL A 105 -9.43 -5.41 -3.89
N LYS A 106 -10.58 -5.12 -3.29
CA LYS A 106 -11.69 -4.44 -3.98
C LYS A 106 -11.31 -3.02 -4.39
N ALA A 107 -10.56 -2.33 -3.56
CA ALA A 107 -10.07 -0.99 -3.90
C ALA A 107 -9.16 -1.03 -5.13
N ALA A 108 -8.22 -1.98 -5.17
CA ALA A 108 -7.33 -2.15 -6.32
C ALA A 108 -8.14 -2.45 -7.60
N GLU A 109 -9.11 -3.33 -7.50
CA GLU A 109 -9.96 -3.69 -8.62
C GLU A 109 -10.76 -2.47 -9.12
N HIS A 110 -11.35 -1.72 -8.20
CA HIS A 110 -12.11 -0.52 -8.52
C HIS A 110 -11.23 0.51 -9.24
N VAL A 111 -10.07 0.79 -8.71
CA VAL A 111 -9.14 1.79 -9.28
C VAL A 111 -8.70 1.38 -10.68
N CYS A 112 -8.30 0.12 -10.86
CA CYS A 112 -7.86 -0.37 -12.16
C CYS A 112 -9.00 -0.37 -13.20
N GLY A 113 -10.24 -0.55 -12.76
CA GLY A 113 -11.41 -0.62 -13.64
C GLY A 113 -12.05 0.71 -13.98
N LEU A 114 -11.62 1.82 -13.40
CA LEU A 114 -12.17 3.13 -13.71
C LEU A 114 -11.93 3.48 -15.18
N LYS A 115 -12.94 4.03 -15.85
CA LYS A 115 -12.83 4.45 -17.26
C LYS A 115 -11.65 5.36 -17.51
N SER A 116 -11.37 6.26 -16.56
CA SER A 116 -10.24 7.17 -16.65
C SER A 116 -8.88 6.45 -16.57
N ASN A 117 -8.86 5.23 -16.08
CA ASN A 117 -7.62 4.49 -15.84
C ASN A 117 -7.35 3.36 -16.84
N VAL A 118 -8.40 2.79 -17.45
CA VAL A 118 -8.24 1.60 -18.31
C VAL A 118 -7.33 1.83 -19.52
N HIS A 119 -7.17 3.08 -19.95
CA HIS A 119 -6.32 3.43 -21.08
C HIS A 119 -4.95 3.99 -20.66
N LYS A 120 -4.64 3.99 -19.37
CA LYS A 120 -3.36 4.52 -18.85
C LYS A 120 -2.32 3.42 -18.69
N SER A 121 -2.09 2.66 -19.76
CA SER A 121 -1.17 1.51 -19.71
C SER A 121 0.26 1.88 -19.32
N GLY A 122 0.71 3.08 -19.65
CA GLY A 122 2.05 3.55 -19.31
C GLY A 122 2.18 4.23 -17.95
N ALA A 123 1.06 4.45 -17.26
CA ALA A 123 1.09 5.13 -15.97
C ALA A 123 1.62 4.19 -14.88
N LYS A 124 2.57 4.68 -14.09
CA LYS A 124 3.10 3.91 -12.95
C LYS A 124 2.08 3.78 -11.84
N ILE A 125 1.34 4.86 -11.56
CA ILE A 125 0.34 4.89 -10.50
C ILE A 125 -1.01 5.23 -11.09
N LEU A 126 -2.00 4.42 -10.75
CA LEU A 126 -3.40 4.71 -11.02
C LEU A 126 -4.06 5.18 -9.75
N TRP A 127 -4.90 6.20 -9.87
CA TRP A 127 -5.58 6.81 -8.71
C TRP A 127 -7.09 6.62 -8.83
N GLY A 128 -7.73 6.43 -7.69
CA GLY A 128 -9.17 6.36 -7.61
C GLY A 128 -9.66 6.45 -6.17
N LYS A 129 -10.95 6.76 -6.03
CA LYS A 129 -11.57 6.88 -4.71
C LYS A 129 -12.45 5.67 -4.46
N TYR A 130 -12.20 4.97 -3.35
CA TYR A 130 -12.97 3.78 -2.96
C TYR A 130 -13.36 3.88 -1.49
N LYS A 131 -14.64 3.73 -1.19
CA LYS A 131 -15.18 3.88 0.17
C LYS A 131 -14.70 5.17 0.83
N GLY A 132 -14.70 6.27 0.07
CA GLY A 132 -14.29 7.57 0.59
C GLY A 132 -12.79 7.77 0.76
N VAL A 133 -11.96 6.83 0.31
CA VAL A 133 -10.51 6.86 0.44
C VAL A 133 -9.86 6.97 -0.92
N TRP A 134 -8.96 7.94 -1.10
CA TRP A 134 -8.13 8.03 -2.29
C TRP A 134 -7.04 6.97 -2.23
N VAL A 135 -7.04 6.10 -3.23
CA VAL A 135 -6.16 4.93 -3.30
C VAL A 135 -5.29 5.04 -4.53
N GLY A 136 -4.00 4.76 -4.36
CA GLY A 136 -3.05 4.61 -5.44
C GLY A 136 -2.76 3.13 -5.68
N VAL A 137 -2.67 2.76 -6.96
CA VAL A 137 -2.28 1.41 -7.37
C VAL A 137 -1.01 1.55 -8.19
N TYR A 138 0.09 1.09 -7.64
CA TYR A 138 1.38 1.10 -8.31
C TYR A 138 1.51 -0.17 -9.14
N ARG A 139 1.90 -0.01 -10.42
CA ARG A 139 2.07 -1.15 -11.33
C ARG A 139 3.50 -1.24 -11.79
N THR A 140 3.98 -2.47 -11.92
CA THR A 140 5.28 -2.79 -12.50
C THR A 140 5.05 -3.76 -13.64
N TYR A 141 5.39 -3.35 -14.85
CA TYR A 141 5.16 -4.14 -16.06
C TYR A 141 3.70 -4.61 -16.18
N GLY A 142 2.76 -3.74 -15.86
CA GLY A 142 1.33 -4.02 -15.96
C GLY A 142 0.72 -4.76 -14.79
N ASP A 143 1.53 -5.32 -13.89
CA ASP A 143 1.04 -6.01 -12.70
C ASP A 143 0.95 -5.07 -11.51
N VAL A 144 -0.08 -5.25 -10.69
CA VAL A 144 -0.20 -4.51 -9.43
C VAL A 144 0.93 -4.94 -8.50
N SER A 145 1.76 -3.98 -8.11
CA SER A 145 2.87 -4.23 -7.19
C SER A 145 2.63 -3.68 -5.80
N THR A 146 1.88 -2.57 -5.67
CA THR A 146 1.54 -1.99 -4.37
C THR A 146 0.20 -1.29 -4.45
N VAL A 147 -0.60 -1.44 -3.40
CA VAL A 147 -1.84 -0.70 -3.19
C VAL A 147 -1.66 0.10 -1.91
N PHE A 148 -1.90 1.40 -1.96
CA PHE A 148 -1.66 2.29 -0.83
C PHE A 148 -2.66 3.43 -0.80
N PRO A 149 -2.97 4.01 0.37
CA PRO A 149 -3.78 5.22 0.42
C PRO A 149 -2.91 6.42 0.12
N ASP A 150 -3.48 7.42 -0.58
CA ASP A 150 -2.77 8.66 -0.81
C ASP A 150 -2.47 9.34 0.53
N SER A 151 -1.27 9.85 0.69
CA SER A 151 -0.91 10.64 1.88
C SER A 151 -1.68 11.96 1.95
N ASN A 152 -2.22 12.42 0.83
CA ASN A 152 -3.10 13.59 0.78
C ASN A 152 -4.50 13.13 0.35
N GLN A 153 -5.43 13.13 1.28
CA GLN A 153 -6.80 12.65 1.05
C GLN A 153 -7.77 13.75 0.57
N SER A 154 -7.26 14.94 0.28
CA SER A 154 -8.09 16.03 -0.23
C SER A 154 -8.59 15.74 -1.64
N ASP A 155 -9.89 15.97 -1.90
CA ASP A 155 -10.45 15.84 -3.24
C ASP A 155 -9.86 16.89 -4.20
N LYS A 156 -9.34 18.00 -3.67
CA LYS A 156 -8.73 19.07 -4.46
C LYS A 156 -7.28 18.75 -4.84
N HIS A 157 -6.70 17.72 -4.25
CA HIS A 157 -5.33 17.32 -4.58
C HIS A 157 -5.28 16.74 -5.99
N ARG A 158 -4.37 17.28 -6.79
CA ARG A 158 -4.22 16.85 -8.18
C ARG A 158 -3.39 15.57 -8.24
N ARG A 159 -4.00 14.52 -8.79
CA ARG A 159 -3.36 13.22 -8.97
C ARG A 159 -3.21 12.92 -10.45
N ARG A 160 -2.04 12.44 -10.82
CA ARG A 160 -1.76 12.12 -12.23
C ARG A 160 -1.40 10.68 -12.41
#